data_a7d82ef76a381ec71352a90a2b25efba
#
_entry.id   a7d82ef76a381ec71352a90a2b25efba
#
_cell.length_a   1.000
_cell.length_b   1.000
_cell.length_c   1.000
_cell.angle_alpha   90.00
_cell.angle_beta   90.00
_cell.angle_gamma   90.00
#
_symmetry.space_group_name_H-M   'P 1'
#
loop_
_entity.id
_entity.type
_entity.pdbx_description
1 polymer ?
#
loop_
_entity_poly.entity_id
_entity_poly.type
_entity_poly.pdbx_seq_one_letter_code
_entity_poly.pdbx_strand_id
1 'polypeptide(L)'
;MAPGLQRLLHPFGAHSWIDERGLVTRRYAPRLPGWDFGLRIVMLSDFHFAEPWIGLEALATIVEKTNALAPDLVLLVGDFEEGPRCSRPVPPAAWARGLARLRAPLGVHAVLGNHDYPRFAPKRHRAMAEPEALLALRAAGIPGHVNEAIRLVHNGKPFWLAGLGDQVAEHPDGRPLADLDGTLAQISDDAPVILMAHEPDIFPQVPARVALTLSGHVHRGQIRFFGYAPVVPSRYGRRYLHGHIVEDGRHLIVGAGLGHSGLPLRFDAPPEIVLIELGGQG
;
A
#
# COMPACT_ATOMS: atom_id res chain seq x y z
N MET A 1 14.86 6.78 -20.13
CA MET A 1 16.01 5.92 -20.50
C MET A 1 15.63 5.09 -21.71
N ALA A 2 16.57 4.84 -22.64
CA ALA A 2 16.27 4.04 -23.82
C ALA A 2 16.03 2.56 -23.42
N PRO A 3 15.15 1.82 -24.13
CA PRO A 3 14.84 0.40 -23.85
C PRO A 3 16.08 -0.52 -23.75
N GLY A 4 17.21 -0.13 -24.39
CA GLY A 4 18.46 -0.89 -24.36
C GLY A 4 19.19 -0.85 -23.02
N LEU A 5 19.09 0.23 -22.24
CA LEU A 5 19.77 0.37 -20.95
C LEU A 5 19.11 -0.52 -19.88
N GLN A 6 17.80 -0.70 -19.98
CA GLN A 6 17.03 -1.58 -19.09
C GLN A 6 17.44 -3.06 -19.25
N ARG A 7 17.65 -3.51 -20.51
CA ARG A 7 18.14 -4.88 -20.76
C ARG A 7 19.52 -5.13 -20.19
N LEU A 8 20.37 -4.08 -20.12
CA LEU A 8 21.71 -4.17 -19.55
C LEU A 8 21.71 -4.25 -18.02
N LEU A 9 20.75 -3.58 -17.36
CA LEU A 9 20.67 -3.50 -15.90
C LEU A 9 19.88 -4.67 -15.28
N HIS A 10 19.00 -5.33 -16.05
CA HIS A 10 18.21 -6.45 -15.57
C HIS A 10 19.03 -7.62 -15.01
N PRO A 11 20.17 -8.03 -15.61
CA PRO A 11 21.06 -9.07 -15.07
C PRO A 11 21.66 -8.71 -13.71
N PHE A 12 21.73 -7.39 -13.39
CA PHE A 12 22.27 -6.88 -12.13
C PHE A 12 21.18 -6.60 -11.07
N GLY A 13 19.95 -7.09 -11.30
CA GLY A 13 18.83 -6.88 -10.36
C GLY A 13 18.24 -5.47 -10.35
N ALA A 14 18.56 -4.62 -11.34
CA ALA A 14 17.95 -3.31 -11.48
C ALA A 14 16.59 -3.41 -12.19
N HIS A 15 15.53 -2.95 -11.52
CA HIS A 15 14.16 -2.96 -12.04
C HIS A 15 13.67 -1.50 -12.17
N SER A 16 13.61 -1.01 -13.41
CA SER A 16 13.13 0.36 -13.69
C SER A 16 11.72 0.43 -14.27
N TRP A 17 11.15 -0.75 -14.64
CA TRP A 17 9.84 -0.85 -15.30
C TRP A 17 9.05 -1.99 -14.72
N ILE A 18 7.74 -1.87 -14.78
CA ILE A 18 6.84 -2.99 -14.56
C ILE A 18 6.66 -3.69 -15.90
N ASP A 19 7.31 -4.83 -16.05
CA ASP A 19 7.04 -5.78 -17.12
C ASP A 19 6.70 -7.16 -16.51
N GLU A 20 6.34 -8.13 -17.36
CA GLU A 20 5.96 -9.46 -16.88
C GLU A 20 7.08 -10.18 -16.10
N ARG A 21 8.34 -9.78 -16.28
CA ARG A 21 9.52 -10.41 -15.68
C ARG A 21 9.95 -9.72 -14.39
N GLY A 22 9.71 -8.41 -14.27
CA GLY A 22 10.12 -7.61 -13.11
C GLY A 22 9.11 -7.60 -11.97
N LEU A 23 7.81 -7.66 -12.29
CA LEU A 23 6.74 -7.62 -11.27
C LEU A 23 6.57 -8.99 -10.60
N VAL A 24 6.89 -9.08 -9.31
CA VAL A 24 6.80 -10.32 -8.53
C VAL A 24 5.49 -10.39 -7.74
N THR A 25 4.98 -11.60 -7.53
CA THR A 25 3.89 -11.86 -6.58
C THR A 25 4.48 -12.51 -5.32
N ARG A 26 4.38 -11.81 -4.19
CA ARG A 26 4.80 -12.32 -2.89
C ARG A 26 3.60 -12.88 -2.14
N ARG A 27 3.72 -14.10 -1.63
CA ARG A 27 2.63 -14.77 -0.91
C ARG A 27 2.94 -14.86 0.57
N TYR A 28 1.93 -14.54 1.40
CA TYR A 28 1.96 -14.69 2.85
C TYR A 28 0.70 -15.45 3.30
N ALA A 29 0.87 -16.39 4.23
CA ALA A 29 -0.23 -17.13 4.85
C ALA A 29 -0.08 -17.07 6.38
N PRO A 30 -0.26 -15.89 6.99
CA PRO A 30 -0.10 -15.74 8.43
C PRO A 30 -1.24 -16.45 9.17
N ARG A 31 -0.91 -17.06 10.31
CA ARG A 31 -1.91 -17.55 11.27
C ARG A 31 -2.24 -16.40 12.22
N LEU A 32 -3.43 -15.82 12.08
CA LEU A 32 -3.84 -14.67 12.88
C LEU A 32 -4.71 -15.13 14.05
N PRO A 33 -4.51 -14.56 15.24
CA PRO A 33 -5.40 -14.81 16.38
C PRO A 33 -6.85 -14.44 16.06
N GLY A 34 -7.81 -15.32 16.38
CA GLY A 34 -9.24 -15.08 16.15
C GLY A 34 -9.69 -15.13 14.70
N TRP A 35 -8.83 -15.52 13.75
CA TRP A 35 -9.18 -15.64 12.33
C TRP A 35 -9.39 -17.12 11.94
N ASP A 36 -10.63 -17.52 11.69
CA ASP A 36 -11.04 -18.92 11.47
C ASP A 36 -11.69 -19.21 10.10
N PHE A 37 -11.58 -18.27 9.14
CA PHE A 37 -12.19 -18.39 7.81
C PHE A 37 -11.23 -18.00 6.68
N GLY A 38 -11.43 -18.60 5.50
CA GLY A 38 -10.64 -18.30 4.32
C GLY A 38 -10.92 -16.89 3.80
N LEU A 39 -9.86 -16.11 3.53
CA LEU A 39 -9.96 -14.82 2.85
C LEU A 39 -8.68 -14.60 2.04
N ARG A 40 -8.84 -14.31 0.76
CA ARG A 40 -7.75 -13.98 -0.15
C ARG A 40 -7.69 -12.49 -0.39
N ILE A 41 -6.63 -11.84 0.06
CA ILE A 41 -6.43 -10.40 -0.05
C ILE A 41 -5.26 -10.14 -1.00
N VAL A 42 -5.42 -9.20 -1.93
CA VAL A 42 -4.28 -8.61 -2.63
C VAL A 42 -4.05 -7.20 -2.10
N MET A 43 -2.82 -6.92 -1.67
CA MET A 43 -2.37 -5.59 -1.29
C MET A 43 -1.45 -5.03 -2.38
N LEU A 44 -1.72 -3.79 -2.77
CA LEU A 44 -0.94 -2.98 -3.71
C LEU A 44 -0.62 -1.64 -3.04
N SER A 45 0.60 -1.14 -3.20
CA SER A 45 1.00 0.15 -2.62
C SER A 45 2.05 0.86 -3.46
N ASP A 46 2.29 2.12 -3.15
CA ASP A 46 3.42 2.91 -3.66
C ASP A 46 3.48 2.89 -5.20
N PHE A 47 2.40 3.27 -5.84
CA PHE A 47 2.31 3.29 -7.30
C PHE A 47 3.16 4.38 -7.92
N HIS A 48 3.11 5.61 -7.35
CA HIS A 48 3.82 6.77 -7.87
C HIS A 48 3.60 6.94 -9.37
N PHE A 49 2.33 7.03 -9.79
CA PHE A 49 1.92 7.05 -11.19
C PHE A 49 2.57 8.19 -11.97
N ALA A 50 3.56 7.85 -12.80
CA ALA A 50 4.29 8.80 -13.62
C ALA A 50 4.93 8.14 -14.84
N GLU A 51 4.81 8.80 -15.99
CA GLU A 51 5.50 8.41 -17.22
C GLU A 51 6.99 8.79 -17.19
N PRO A 52 7.90 7.96 -17.72
CA PRO A 52 7.64 6.69 -18.43
C PRO A 52 7.68 5.45 -17.53
N TRP A 53 7.56 5.58 -16.20
CA TRP A 53 7.84 4.49 -15.24
C TRP A 53 6.61 3.64 -14.93
N ILE A 54 5.61 4.22 -14.27
CA ILE A 54 4.32 3.60 -13.99
C ILE A 54 3.23 4.40 -14.70
N GLY A 55 3.08 4.17 -16.01
CA GLY A 55 2.01 4.71 -16.83
C GLY A 55 0.80 3.78 -16.89
N LEU A 56 -0.15 4.12 -17.76
CA LEU A 56 -1.40 3.35 -17.90
C LEU A 56 -1.20 1.94 -18.45
N GLU A 57 -0.14 1.69 -19.23
CA GLU A 57 0.20 0.35 -19.72
C GLU A 57 0.71 -0.55 -18.57
N ALA A 58 1.62 -0.01 -17.75
CA ALA A 58 2.09 -0.70 -16.55
C ALA A 58 0.93 -1.00 -15.58
N LEU A 59 0.03 -0.03 -15.39
CA LEU A 59 -1.18 -0.21 -14.59
C LEU A 59 -2.07 -1.33 -15.15
N ALA A 60 -2.25 -1.42 -16.47
CA ALA A 60 -3.04 -2.49 -17.09
C ALA A 60 -2.45 -3.88 -16.75
N THR A 61 -1.12 -4.03 -16.82
CA THR A 61 -0.41 -5.25 -16.44
C THR A 61 -0.60 -5.59 -14.95
N ILE A 62 -0.51 -4.59 -14.07
CA ILE A 62 -0.75 -4.77 -12.61
C ILE A 62 -2.18 -5.27 -12.37
N VAL A 63 -3.17 -4.63 -12.99
CA VAL A 63 -4.58 -4.98 -12.87
C VAL A 63 -4.85 -6.40 -13.36
N GLU A 64 -4.31 -6.77 -14.53
CA GLU A 64 -4.47 -8.11 -15.11
C GLU A 64 -3.88 -9.19 -14.18
N LYS A 65 -2.63 -9.01 -13.73
CA LYS A 65 -1.99 -9.94 -12.79
C LYS A 65 -2.73 -10.03 -11.46
N THR A 66 -3.23 -8.90 -10.93
CA THR A 66 -4.02 -8.88 -9.70
C THR A 66 -5.32 -9.65 -9.87
N ASN A 67 -6.07 -9.40 -10.95
CA ASN A 67 -7.32 -10.10 -11.21
C ASN A 67 -7.13 -11.61 -11.44
N ALA A 68 -6.00 -12.02 -12.03
CA ALA A 68 -5.64 -13.44 -12.23
C ALA A 68 -5.40 -14.17 -10.89
N LEU A 69 -5.11 -13.46 -9.80
CA LEU A 69 -5.00 -14.03 -8.46
C LEU A 69 -6.37 -14.32 -7.83
N ALA A 70 -7.47 -13.89 -8.45
CA ALA A 70 -8.85 -14.04 -7.96
C ALA A 70 -9.00 -13.65 -6.48
N PRO A 71 -8.66 -12.40 -6.08
CA PRO A 71 -8.79 -11.95 -4.70
C PRO A 71 -10.25 -11.80 -4.27
N ASP A 72 -10.53 -12.05 -3.00
CA ASP A 72 -11.81 -11.70 -2.37
C ASP A 72 -11.88 -10.20 -2.04
N LEU A 73 -10.74 -9.60 -1.75
CA LEU A 73 -10.56 -8.21 -1.35
C LEU A 73 -9.27 -7.63 -1.94
N VAL A 74 -9.33 -6.40 -2.47
CA VAL A 74 -8.13 -5.66 -2.90
C VAL A 74 -7.95 -4.42 -2.03
N LEU A 75 -6.75 -4.24 -1.49
CA LEU A 75 -6.38 -3.13 -0.62
C LEU A 75 -5.26 -2.31 -1.25
N LEU A 76 -5.53 -1.02 -1.47
CA LEU A 76 -4.60 -0.05 -2.01
C LEU A 76 -4.03 0.78 -0.85
N VAL A 77 -2.74 0.62 -0.57
CA VAL A 77 -2.15 1.14 0.67
C VAL A 77 -1.28 2.36 0.41
N GLY A 78 -1.84 3.35 -0.31
CA GLY A 78 -1.30 4.70 -0.45
C GLY A 78 -0.20 4.90 -1.49
N ASP A 79 0.23 6.14 -1.62
CA ASP A 79 1.24 6.67 -2.54
C ASP A 79 0.90 6.40 -4.01
N PHE A 80 -0.22 6.99 -4.46
CA PHE A 80 -0.63 6.94 -5.86
C PHE A 80 0.11 7.97 -6.70
N GLU A 81 0.37 9.16 -6.13
CA GLU A 81 0.90 10.33 -6.83
C GLU A 81 2.42 10.49 -6.63
N GLU A 82 2.96 11.52 -7.21
CA GLU A 82 4.35 11.96 -7.07
C GLU A 82 5.40 10.91 -7.47
N GLY A 83 5.54 10.69 -8.78
CA GLY A 83 6.57 9.84 -9.35
C GLY A 83 8.01 10.38 -9.18
N PRO A 84 9.02 9.62 -9.62
CA PRO A 84 10.42 9.97 -9.45
C PRO A 84 10.81 11.23 -10.25
N ARG A 85 11.99 11.77 -9.95
CA ARG A 85 12.53 12.96 -10.65
C ARG A 85 12.56 12.74 -12.17
N CYS A 86 12.29 13.81 -12.92
CA CYS A 86 12.27 13.80 -14.40
C CYS A 86 11.15 12.91 -14.99
N SER A 87 10.09 12.70 -14.29
CA SER A 87 8.89 12.02 -14.77
C SER A 87 7.73 13.01 -15.00
N ARG A 88 6.70 12.55 -15.70
CA ARG A 88 5.45 13.30 -15.92
C ARG A 88 4.33 12.61 -15.15
N PRO A 89 3.62 13.30 -14.25
CA PRO A 89 2.49 12.72 -13.54
C PRO A 89 1.43 12.16 -14.50
N VAL A 90 0.89 10.99 -14.19
CA VAL A 90 -0.33 10.50 -14.84
C VAL A 90 -1.52 11.16 -14.14
N PRO A 91 -2.47 11.77 -14.87
CA PRO A 91 -3.61 12.44 -14.26
C PRO A 91 -4.41 11.51 -13.32
N PRO A 92 -4.81 11.97 -12.11
CA PRO A 92 -5.52 11.16 -11.14
C PRO A 92 -6.75 10.44 -11.69
N ALA A 93 -7.59 11.14 -12.45
CA ALA A 93 -8.75 10.54 -13.11
C ALA A 93 -8.40 9.43 -14.12
N ALA A 94 -7.17 9.40 -14.67
CA ALA A 94 -6.77 8.38 -15.63
C ALA A 94 -6.34 7.10 -14.92
N TRP A 95 -5.47 7.19 -13.93
CA TRP A 95 -5.04 6.00 -13.18
C TRP A 95 -6.17 5.43 -12.29
N ALA A 96 -7.05 6.29 -11.72
CA ALA A 96 -8.18 5.82 -10.93
C ALA A 96 -9.18 5.00 -11.78
N ARG A 97 -9.47 5.43 -13.04
CA ARG A 97 -10.25 4.61 -13.98
C ARG A 97 -9.55 3.28 -14.33
N GLY A 98 -8.23 3.27 -14.38
CA GLY A 98 -7.45 2.04 -14.55
C GLY A 98 -7.63 1.09 -13.37
N LEU A 99 -7.51 1.60 -12.15
CA LEU A 99 -7.70 0.84 -10.90
C LEU A 99 -9.14 0.33 -10.74
N ALA A 100 -10.15 1.04 -11.23
CA ALA A 100 -11.55 0.59 -11.22
C ALA A 100 -11.80 -0.71 -12.02
N ARG A 101 -10.81 -1.20 -12.78
CA ARG A 101 -10.85 -2.50 -13.46
C ARG A 101 -10.42 -3.66 -12.57
N LEU A 102 -9.94 -3.41 -11.37
CA LEU A 102 -9.69 -4.42 -10.34
C LEU A 102 -11.01 -5.09 -9.95
N ARG A 103 -10.95 -6.39 -9.68
CA ARG A 103 -12.12 -7.22 -9.39
C ARG A 103 -11.93 -7.97 -8.09
N ALA A 104 -12.82 -7.72 -7.13
CA ALA A 104 -12.88 -8.45 -5.87
C ALA A 104 -14.32 -8.43 -5.33
N PRO A 105 -14.89 -9.55 -4.89
CA PRO A 105 -16.26 -9.60 -4.37
C PRO A 105 -16.54 -8.68 -3.18
N LEU A 106 -15.53 -8.46 -2.32
CA LEU A 106 -15.61 -7.54 -1.17
C LEU A 106 -15.20 -6.12 -1.52
N GLY A 107 -14.88 -5.85 -2.80
CA GLY A 107 -14.51 -4.54 -3.30
C GLY A 107 -13.01 -4.27 -3.31
N VAL A 108 -12.72 -3.04 -3.74
CA VAL A 108 -11.39 -2.43 -3.74
C VAL A 108 -11.44 -1.25 -2.77
N HIS A 109 -10.58 -1.22 -1.78
CA HIS A 109 -10.54 -0.18 -0.76
C HIS A 109 -9.17 0.46 -0.71
N ALA A 110 -9.09 1.74 -0.37
CA ALA A 110 -7.85 2.50 -0.36
C ALA A 110 -7.64 3.29 0.93
N VAL A 111 -6.39 3.49 1.29
CA VAL A 111 -5.91 4.60 2.13
C VAL A 111 -4.95 5.45 1.32
N LEU A 112 -4.67 6.65 1.77
CA LEU A 112 -3.68 7.53 1.15
C LEU A 112 -2.33 7.39 1.85
N GLY A 113 -1.25 7.74 1.11
CA GLY A 113 0.09 7.88 1.65
C GLY A 113 0.57 9.33 1.62
N ASN A 114 1.77 9.55 2.10
CA ASN A 114 2.31 10.91 2.29
C ASN A 114 2.55 11.66 0.97
N HIS A 115 2.69 10.96 -0.16
CA HIS A 115 2.83 11.59 -1.47
C HIS A 115 1.49 11.95 -2.12
N ASP A 116 0.36 11.51 -1.58
CA ASP A 116 -0.98 11.86 -2.07
C ASP A 116 -1.48 13.19 -1.52
N TYR A 117 -0.76 13.79 -0.56
CA TYR A 117 -1.05 15.11 0.00
C TYR A 117 -0.22 16.21 -0.69
N PRO A 118 -0.74 17.46 -0.80
CA PRO A 118 -0.06 18.54 -1.51
C PRO A 118 1.39 18.73 -1.05
N ARG A 119 2.36 18.45 -1.93
CA ARG A 119 3.80 18.46 -1.64
C ARG A 119 4.30 19.79 -1.08
N PHE A 120 3.80 20.90 -1.65
CA PHE A 120 4.26 22.24 -1.31
C PHE A 120 3.50 22.88 -0.15
N ALA A 121 2.43 22.26 0.33
CA ALA A 121 1.76 22.72 1.55
C ALA A 121 2.67 22.40 2.75
N PRO A 122 2.81 23.32 3.70
CA PRO A 122 3.40 23.00 5.00
C PRO A 122 2.70 21.77 5.59
N LYS A 123 3.44 20.86 6.24
CA LYS A 123 2.87 19.63 6.82
C LYS A 123 1.59 19.89 7.61
N ARG A 124 1.59 20.94 8.43
CA ARG A 124 0.45 21.43 9.24
C ARG A 124 -0.79 21.89 8.44
N HIS A 125 -0.69 22.03 7.12
CA HIS A 125 -1.80 22.45 6.27
C HIS A 125 -2.23 21.35 5.28
N ARG A 126 -1.53 20.21 5.26
CA ARG A 126 -1.82 19.13 4.30
C ARG A 126 -3.19 18.51 4.52
N ALA A 127 -3.68 18.48 5.75
CA ALA A 127 -5.00 17.96 6.08
C ALA A 127 -6.17 18.93 5.77
N MET A 128 -5.92 20.15 5.32
CA MET A 128 -6.97 21.15 5.06
C MET A 128 -7.68 20.97 3.73
N ALA A 129 -7.00 20.42 2.73
CA ALA A 129 -7.55 20.18 1.40
C ALA A 129 -7.79 18.69 1.20
N GLU A 130 -8.93 18.34 0.62
CA GLU A 130 -9.16 16.94 0.22
C GLU A 130 -8.23 16.60 -0.95
N PRO A 131 -7.37 15.56 -0.83
CA PRO A 131 -6.40 15.23 -1.87
C PRO A 131 -7.04 14.85 -3.20
N GLU A 132 -6.41 15.25 -4.32
CA GLU A 132 -6.90 14.90 -5.66
C GLU A 132 -6.98 13.38 -5.86
N ALA A 133 -6.04 12.64 -5.29
CA ALA A 133 -6.06 11.17 -5.29
C ALA A 133 -7.35 10.62 -4.67
N LEU A 134 -7.78 11.15 -3.50
CA LEU A 134 -9.00 10.71 -2.85
C LEU A 134 -10.25 10.99 -3.67
N LEU A 135 -10.32 12.20 -4.25
CA LEU A 135 -11.42 12.59 -5.14
C LEU A 135 -11.49 11.69 -6.37
N ALA A 136 -10.34 11.39 -6.99
CA ALA A 136 -10.26 10.53 -8.18
C ALA A 136 -10.65 9.07 -7.87
N LEU A 137 -10.21 8.52 -6.73
CA LEU A 137 -10.59 7.18 -6.27
C LEU A 137 -12.10 7.09 -6.06
N ARG A 138 -12.70 8.04 -5.34
CA ARG A 138 -14.16 8.08 -5.09
C ARG A 138 -14.95 8.23 -6.39
N ALA A 139 -14.51 9.07 -7.30
CA ALA A 139 -15.14 9.23 -8.63
C ALA A 139 -15.06 7.95 -9.47
N ALA A 140 -14.07 7.10 -9.23
CA ALA A 140 -13.91 5.80 -9.88
C ALA A 140 -14.63 4.65 -9.13
N GLY A 141 -15.38 4.95 -8.05
CA GLY A 141 -16.11 3.97 -7.25
C GLY A 141 -15.23 3.18 -6.26
N ILE A 142 -14.02 3.67 -5.96
CA ILE A 142 -13.12 3.08 -4.99
C ILE A 142 -13.18 3.90 -3.69
N PRO A 143 -13.74 3.37 -2.59
CA PRO A 143 -13.76 4.06 -1.31
C PRO A 143 -12.34 4.25 -0.77
N GLY A 144 -12.03 5.51 -0.43
CA GLY A 144 -10.80 5.88 0.27
C GLY A 144 -11.12 6.20 1.73
N HIS A 145 -10.47 5.49 2.63
CA HIS A 145 -10.71 5.57 4.07
C HIS A 145 -9.65 6.48 4.72
N VAL A 146 -10.11 7.46 5.49
CA VAL A 146 -9.24 8.36 6.27
C VAL A 146 -9.76 8.37 7.69
N ASN A 147 -9.09 7.65 8.59
CA ASN A 147 -9.52 7.43 9.97
C ASN A 147 -10.95 6.84 10.06
N GLU A 148 -11.21 5.85 9.24
CA GLU A 148 -12.53 5.22 9.11
C GLU A 148 -12.43 3.71 9.28
N ALA A 149 -13.38 3.10 9.98
CA ALA A 149 -13.52 1.66 10.08
C ALA A 149 -14.89 1.22 9.51
N ILE A 150 -14.86 0.21 8.64
CA ILE A 150 -16.06 -0.39 8.06
C ILE A 150 -16.15 -1.86 8.40
N ARG A 151 -17.37 -2.37 8.53
CA ARG A 151 -17.62 -3.78 8.78
C ARG A 151 -17.93 -4.50 7.47
N LEU A 152 -17.15 -5.53 7.17
CA LEU A 152 -17.31 -6.40 6.01
C LEU A 152 -17.78 -7.79 6.46
N VAL A 153 -18.41 -8.54 5.54
CA VAL A 153 -18.84 -9.92 5.79
C VAL A 153 -18.42 -10.80 4.61
N HIS A 154 -17.65 -11.85 4.89
CA HIS A 154 -17.26 -12.85 3.91
C HIS A 154 -17.76 -14.23 4.31
N ASN A 155 -18.56 -14.88 3.46
CA ASN A 155 -19.15 -16.20 3.75
C ASN A 155 -19.83 -16.29 5.14
N GLY A 156 -20.55 -15.24 5.52
CA GLY A 156 -21.25 -15.14 6.82
C GLY A 156 -20.35 -14.79 8.01
N LYS A 157 -19.04 -14.65 7.81
CA LYS A 157 -18.06 -14.27 8.85
C LYS A 157 -17.76 -12.77 8.77
N PRO A 158 -17.99 -12.02 9.86
CA PRO A 158 -17.70 -10.59 9.90
C PRO A 158 -16.23 -10.32 10.22
N PHE A 159 -15.70 -9.21 9.69
CA PHE A 159 -14.45 -8.61 10.09
C PHE A 159 -14.49 -7.09 9.85
N TRP A 160 -13.58 -6.38 10.47
CA TRP A 160 -13.44 -4.93 10.29
C TRP A 160 -12.26 -4.60 9.39
N LEU A 161 -12.47 -3.67 8.47
CA LEU A 161 -11.43 -3.03 7.70
C LEU A 161 -11.32 -1.59 8.20
N ALA A 162 -10.18 -1.25 8.78
CA ALA A 162 -9.86 0.08 9.28
C ALA A 162 -8.81 0.74 8.38
N GLY A 163 -9.05 1.97 7.95
CA GLY A 163 -8.11 2.77 7.16
C GLY A 163 -7.65 4.00 7.95
N LEU A 164 -6.34 4.09 8.20
CA LEU A 164 -5.74 5.19 8.92
C LEU A 164 -5.41 6.35 7.98
N GLY A 165 -5.54 7.57 8.46
CA GLY A 165 -5.01 8.77 7.80
C GLY A 165 -3.48 8.76 7.76
N ASP A 166 -2.91 9.62 6.91
CA ASP A 166 -1.46 9.77 6.76
C ASP A 166 -0.79 10.19 8.09
N GLN A 167 0.34 9.56 8.42
CA GLN A 167 1.06 9.79 9.68
C GLN A 167 2.04 10.98 9.61
N VAL A 168 2.36 11.44 8.40
CA VAL A 168 3.27 12.57 8.16
C VAL A 168 2.51 13.88 8.04
N ALA A 169 1.23 13.84 7.62
CA ALA A 169 0.37 15.02 7.54
C ALA A 169 -0.11 15.45 8.92
N GLU A 170 -0.25 16.76 9.10
CA GLU A 170 -0.70 17.38 10.35
C GLU A 170 -1.87 18.35 10.07
N HIS A 171 -2.78 18.44 11.02
CA HIS A 171 -3.78 19.49 11.08
C HIS A 171 -3.15 20.87 11.36
N PRO A 172 -3.85 22.00 11.10
CA PRO A 172 -3.32 23.34 11.36
C PRO A 172 -2.90 23.59 12.81
N ASP A 173 -3.51 22.88 13.75
CA ASP A 173 -3.20 22.95 15.19
C ASP A 173 -2.02 22.04 15.60
N GLY A 174 -1.36 21.37 14.65
CA GLY A 174 -0.21 20.51 14.87
C GLY A 174 -0.53 19.09 15.31
N ARG A 175 -1.81 18.71 15.40
CA ARG A 175 -2.17 17.31 15.65
C ARG A 175 -1.90 16.46 14.39
N PRO A 176 -1.40 15.21 14.55
CA PRO A 176 -1.30 14.27 13.43
C PRO A 176 -2.64 14.08 12.73
N LEU A 177 -2.63 13.90 11.41
CA LEU A 177 -3.84 13.53 10.68
C LEU A 177 -4.27 12.10 11.05
N ALA A 178 -3.31 11.18 11.22
CA ALA A 178 -3.58 9.83 11.65
C ALA A 178 -4.17 9.81 13.07
N ASP A 179 -5.37 9.24 13.20
CA ASP A 179 -6.09 9.07 14.48
C ASP A 179 -6.40 7.58 14.68
N LEU A 180 -5.42 6.84 15.22
CA LEU A 180 -5.54 5.40 15.46
C LEU A 180 -6.64 5.09 16.48
N ASP A 181 -6.67 5.83 17.58
CA ASP A 181 -7.62 5.61 18.68
C ASP A 181 -9.05 5.89 18.22
N GLY A 182 -9.28 7.03 17.55
CA GLY A 182 -10.58 7.40 17.00
C GLY A 182 -11.05 6.42 15.90
N THR A 183 -10.11 5.90 15.10
CA THR A 183 -10.43 4.87 14.07
C THR A 183 -10.89 3.58 14.75
N LEU A 184 -10.15 3.09 15.74
CA LEU A 184 -10.47 1.84 16.42
C LEU A 184 -11.70 1.95 17.33
N ALA A 185 -12.02 3.14 17.83
CA ALA A 185 -13.23 3.39 18.63
C ALA A 185 -14.53 3.20 17.84
N GLN A 186 -14.49 3.19 16.50
CA GLN A 186 -15.65 2.92 15.64
C GLN A 186 -16.02 1.42 15.59
N ILE A 187 -15.14 0.55 16.06
CA ILE A 187 -15.33 -0.91 16.05
C ILE A 187 -16.23 -1.31 17.21
N SER A 188 -17.41 -1.84 16.92
CA SER A 188 -18.47 -2.07 17.90
C SER A 188 -18.65 -3.52 18.38
N ASP A 189 -17.90 -4.47 17.80
CA ASP A 189 -17.95 -5.91 18.17
C ASP A 189 -16.54 -6.54 18.20
N ASP A 190 -16.43 -7.82 18.53
CA ASP A 190 -15.16 -8.53 18.67
C ASP A 190 -14.68 -9.18 17.36
N ALA A 191 -15.29 -8.90 16.23
CA ALA A 191 -14.84 -9.42 14.94
C ALA A 191 -13.40 -8.95 14.62
N PRO A 192 -12.55 -9.79 14.01
CA PRO A 192 -11.14 -9.45 13.77
C PRO A 192 -10.97 -8.21 12.91
N VAL A 193 -9.86 -7.50 13.08
CA VAL A 193 -9.58 -6.21 12.43
C VAL A 193 -8.38 -6.32 11.51
N ILE A 194 -8.53 -5.84 10.27
CA ILE A 194 -7.42 -5.53 9.36
C ILE A 194 -7.25 -4.02 9.33
N LEU A 195 -6.05 -3.53 9.64
CA LEU A 195 -5.69 -2.12 9.61
C LEU A 195 -4.84 -1.83 8.36
N MET A 196 -5.28 -0.91 7.53
CA MET A 196 -4.47 -0.28 6.48
C MET A 196 -3.83 0.99 7.04
N ALA A 197 -2.52 1.07 7.04
CA ALA A 197 -1.75 2.24 7.44
C ALA A 197 -0.54 2.37 6.51
N HIS A 198 -0.46 3.47 5.76
CA HIS A 198 0.58 3.60 4.74
C HIS A 198 1.98 3.43 5.32
N GLU A 199 2.32 4.20 6.37
CA GLU A 199 3.60 4.08 7.05
C GLU A 199 3.59 2.95 8.09
N PRO A 200 4.59 2.05 8.08
CA PRO A 200 4.71 0.99 9.08
C PRO A 200 5.09 1.50 10.46
N ASP A 201 5.46 2.76 10.58
CA ASP A 201 5.93 3.41 11.81
C ASP A 201 4.87 3.54 12.91
N ILE A 202 3.59 3.33 12.57
CA ILE A 202 2.49 3.23 13.55
C ILE A 202 2.51 1.91 14.32
N PHE A 203 3.12 0.86 13.80
CA PHE A 203 2.97 -0.51 14.28
C PHE A 203 3.25 -0.70 15.79
N PRO A 204 4.25 -0.05 16.40
CA PRO A 204 4.44 -0.14 17.85
C PRO A 204 3.25 0.34 18.70
N GLN A 205 2.40 1.19 18.14
CA GLN A 205 1.22 1.75 18.81
C GLN A 205 -0.05 0.92 18.55
N VAL A 206 -0.02 0.03 17.55
CA VAL A 206 -1.18 -0.79 17.17
C VAL A 206 -1.48 -1.80 18.29
N PRO A 207 -2.69 -1.82 18.87
CA PRO A 207 -3.03 -2.75 19.93
C PRO A 207 -3.20 -4.19 19.42
N ALA A 208 -3.08 -5.17 20.31
CA ALA A 208 -3.28 -6.60 20.01
C ALA A 208 -4.69 -6.94 19.47
N ARG A 209 -5.64 -6.04 19.62
CA ARG A 209 -6.99 -6.11 19.04
C ARG A 209 -6.98 -6.17 17.50
N VAL A 210 -5.97 -5.57 16.86
CA VAL A 210 -5.79 -5.58 15.41
C VAL A 210 -5.10 -6.89 15.02
N ALA A 211 -5.79 -7.72 14.25
CA ALA A 211 -5.30 -9.02 13.83
C ALA A 211 -4.17 -8.91 12.78
N LEU A 212 -4.26 -7.92 11.89
CA LEU A 212 -3.27 -7.71 10.83
C LEU A 212 -3.15 -6.23 10.48
N THR A 213 -1.93 -5.72 10.43
CA THR A 213 -1.60 -4.39 9.89
C THR A 213 -0.96 -4.55 8.51
N LEU A 214 -1.32 -3.68 7.56
CA LEU A 214 -0.81 -3.67 6.19
C LEU A 214 -0.21 -2.30 5.89
N SER A 215 1.04 -2.28 5.41
CA SER A 215 1.77 -1.04 5.12
C SER A 215 2.62 -1.11 3.84
N GLY A 216 2.92 0.06 3.28
CA GLY A 216 3.83 0.30 2.17
C GLY A 216 4.99 1.22 2.56
N HIS A 217 5.11 2.39 1.89
CA HIS A 217 5.96 3.53 2.20
C HIS A 217 7.48 3.32 2.07
N VAL A 218 8.02 2.25 2.62
CA VAL A 218 9.49 2.06 2.74
C VAL A 218 10.13 1.44 1.49
N HIS A 219 9.34 1.07 0.48
CA HIS A 219 9.79 0.52 -0.81
C HIS A 219 10.81 -0.63 -0.70
N ARG A 220 10.83 -1.36 0.44
CA ARG A 220 11.89 -2.33 0.74
C ARG A 220 13.29 -1.69 0.66
N GLY A 221 13.40 -0.37 0.86
CA GLY A 221 14.61 0.43 0.70
C GLY A 221 14.98 0.77 -0.74
N GLN A 222 14.17 0.38 -1.73
CA GLN A 222 14.26 0.66 -3.16
C GLN A 222 15.60 0.31 -3.84
N ILE A 223 16.75 0.71 -3.26
CA ILE A 223 18.10 0.40 -3.73
C ILE A 223 18.85 -0.29 -2.59
N ARG A 224 19.18 -1.57 -2.81
CA ARG A 224 19.84 -2.42 -1.81
C ARG A 224 21.09 -3.05 -2.37
N PHE A 225 22.12 -3.20 -1.52
CA PHE A 225 23.35 -3.87 -1.87
C PHE A 225 23.60 -5.01 -0.87
N PHE A 226 23.68 -6.24 -1.35
CA PHE A 226 23.86 -7.44 -0.52
C PHE A 226 22.84 -7.52 0.64
N GLY A 227 21.60 -7.16 0.34
CA GLY A 227 20.52 -7.15 1.34
C GLY A 227 20.48 -5.91 2.25
N TYR A 228 21.45 -5.01 2.17
CA TYR A 228 21.50 -3.76 2.93
C TYR A 228 20.82 -2.61 2.18
N ALA A 229 19.85 -1.95 2.82
CA ALA A 229 19.22 -0.72 2.34
C ALA A 229 19.90 0.50 3.01
N PRO A 230 20.64 1.34 2.27
CA PRO A 230 21.32 2.50 2.86
C PRO A 230 20.36 3.63 3.26
N VAL A 231 19.21 3.71 2.59
CA VAL A 231 18.17 4.71 2.88
C VAL A 231 16.84 3.99 3.14
N VAL A 232 16.23 4.29 4.27
CA VAL A 232 14.89 3.78 4.64
C VAL A 232 14.13 4.95 5.26
N PRO A 233 12.98 5.38 4.70
CA PRO A 233 12.19 6.48 5.23
C PRO A 233 11.34 6.04 6.43
N SER A 234 12.00 5.63 7.52
CA SER A 234 11.36 5.19 8.77
C SER A 234 12.20 5.61 9.97
N ARG A 235 11.54 6.08 11.04
CA ARG A 235 12.20 6.38 12.33
C ARG A 235 12.76 5.14 13.01
N TYR A 236 12.29 3.95 12.62
CA TYR A 236 12.77 2.66 13.13
C TYR A 236 13.82 2.03 12.22
N GLY A 237 14.29 2.78 11.19
CA GLY A 237 15.28 2.28 10.24
C GLY A 237 14.79 1.04 9.51
N ARG A 238 15.53 -0.07 9.61
CA ARG A 238 15.22 -1.32 8.89
C ARG A 238 14.31 -2.29 9.65
N ARG A 239 13.81 -1.92 10.83
CA ARG A 239 12.99 -2.81 11.66
C ARG A 239 11.72 -3.26 10.92
N TYR A 240 11.08 -2.34 10.20
CA TYR A 240 9.84 -2.58 9.45
C TYR A 240 10.07 -2.44 7.93
N LEU A 241 11.18 -2.98 7.44
CA LEU A 241 11.61 -2.74 6.07
C LEU A 241 10.76 -3.47 5.04
N HIS A 242 10.37 -4.73 5.28
CA HIS A 242 9.64 -5.54 4.31
C HIS A 242 9.23 -6.90 4.89
N GLY A 243 8.13 -7.43 4.40
CA GLY A 243 7.70 -8.80 4.66
C GLY A 243 6.75 -8.93 5.83
N HIS A 244 6.56 -10.15 6.29
CA HIS A 244 5.71 -10.45 7.44
C HIS A 244 6.53 -10.37 8.73
N ILE A 245 6.14 -9.46 9.60
CA ILE A 245 6.79 -9.15 10.87
C ILE A 245 5.82 -9.47 11.99
N VAL A 246 6.30 -10.13 13.04
CA VAL A 246 5.50 -10.45 14.22
C VAL A 246 6.22 -9.92 15.45
N GLU A 247 5.53 -9.06 16.21
CA GLU A 247 6.01 -8.51 17.47
C GLU A 247 4.90 -8.58 18.53
N ASP A 248 5.19 -9.19 19.68
CA ASP A 248 4.24 -9.35 20.79
C ASP A 248 2.89 -9.94 20.36
N GLY A 249 2.91 -10.89 19.43
CA GLY A 249 1.70 -11.51 18.86
C GLY A 249 0.91 -10.66 17.88
N ARG A 250 1.38 -9.45 17.56
CA ARG A 250 0.80 -8.55 16.54
C ARG A 250 1.46 -8.81 15.19
N HIS A 251 0.69 -8.75 14.12
CA HIS A 251 1.14 -9.06 12.78
C HIS A 251 1.14 -7.81 11.89
N LEU A 252 2.25 -7.58 11.18
CA LEU A 252 2.44 -6.53 10.19
C LEU A 252 2.94 -7.16 8.88
N ILE A 253 2.37 -6.78 7.75
CA ILE A 253 2.93 -7.06 6.43
C ILE A 253 3.28 -5.75 5.75
N VAL A 254 4.55 -5.61 5.35
CA VAL A 254 5.07 -4.44 4.64
C VAL A 254 5.42 -4.84 3.22
N GLY A 255 4.77 -4.21 2.23
CA GLY A 255 5.02 -4.42 0.82
C GLY A 255 6.27 -3.69 0.31
N ALA A 256 6.84 -4.19 -0.80
CA ALA A 256 7.93 -3.50 -1.47
C ALA A 256 7.46 -2.33 -2.35
N GLY A 257 6.15 -2.18 -2.56
CA GLY A 257 5.59 -1.19 -3.46
C GLY A 257 5.79 -1.51 -4.94
N LEU A 258 5.11 -0.79 -5.79
CA LEU A 258 5.10 -0.99 -7.24
C LEU A 258 5.99 0.03 -7.98
N GLY A 259 5.90 1.29 -7.62
CA GLY A 259 6.56 2.41 -8.27
C GLY A 259 7.94 2.77 -7.71
N HIS A 260 8.31 4.01 -7.93
CA HIS A 260 9.61 4.56 -7.55
C HIS A 260 9.40 5.89 -6.84
N SER A 261 10.10 6.09 -5.73
CA SER A 261 10.19 7.38 -5.05
C SER A 261 11.58 7.99 -5.26
N GLY A 262 11.64 9.29 -5.56
CA GLY A 262 12.87 10.05 -5.73
C GLY A 262 13.70 9.65 -6.96
N LEU A 263 14.33 8.48 -7.00
CA LEU A 263 15.12 7.97 -8.12
C LEU A 263 14.33 6.91 -8.90
N PRO A 264 14.37 6.91 -10.25
CA PRO A 264 13.68 5.93 -11.07
C PRO A 264 14.47 4.61 -11.20
N LEU A 265 14.87 4.05 -10.09
CA LEU A 265 15.69 2.85 -10.04
C LEU A 265 15.30 1.98 -8.84
N ARG A 266 15.12 0.69 -9.08
CA ARG A 266 15.07 -0.36 -8.04
C ARG A 266 16.26 -1.30 -8.24
N PHE A 267 16.93 -1.64 -7.16
CA PHE A 267 18.02 -2.62 -7.16
C PHE A 267 17.86 -3.57 -5.98
N ASP A 268 17.78 -4.89 -6.22
CA ASP A 268 17.47 -5.95 -5.23
C ASP A 268 16.16 -5.69 -4.44
N ALA A 269 15.26 -4.91 -5.02
CA ALA A 269 13.94 -4.59 -4.47
C ALA A 269 12.91 -4.52 -5.61
N PRO A 270 12.55 -5.67 -6.22
CA PRO A 270 11.61 -5.69 -7.33
C PRO A 270 10.24 -5.14 -6.93
N PRO A 271 9.49 -4.56 -7.89
CA PRO A 271 8.09 -4.20 -7.67
C PRO A 271 7.24 -5.42 -7.32
N GLU A 272 6.28 -5.27 -6.42
CA GLU A 272 5.63 -6.39 -5.75
C GLU A 272 4.10 -6.24 -5.68
N ILE A 273 3.39 -7.31 -6.06
CA ILE A 273 2.01 -7.57 -5.67
C ILE A 273 2.05 -8.48 -4.44
N VAL A 274 1.42 -8.11 -3.35
CA VAL A 274 1.34 -8.93 -2.14
C VAL A 274 0.03 -9.69 -2.12
N LEU A 275 0.10 -11.03 -2.11
CA LEU A 275 -1.04 -11.91 -1.91
C LEU A 275 -1.03 -12.47 -0.48
N ILE A 276 -2.12 -12.27 0.24
CA ILE A 276 -2.30 -12.72 1.61
C ILE A 276 -3.45 -13.73 1.63
N GLU A 277 -3.16 -14.94 2.11
CA GLU A 277 -4.13 -16.02 2.22
C GLU A 277 -4.37 -16.33 3.70
N LEU A 278 -5.51 -15.89 4.21
CA LEU A 278 -5.92 -16.10 5.61
C LEU A 278 -6.79 -17.35 5.74
N GLY A 279 -6.75 -18.03 6.90
CA GLY A 279 -7.62 -19.16 7.20
C GLY A 279 -7.40 -20.40 6.33
N GLY A 280 -6.35 -20.45 5.53
CA GLY A 280 -5.96 -21.65 4.79
C GLY A 280 -5.59 -22.76 5.78
N GLN A 281 -6.18 -23.95 5.62
CA GLN A 281 -5.70 -25.15 6.32
C GLN A 281 -4.30 -25.47 5.78
N GLY A 282 -3.29 -25.34 6.64
CA GLY A 282 -1.96 -25.87 6.38
C GLY A 282 -1.93 -27.38 6.52
#